data_1b7985524ae0b18216abc89882ad400e
#
_entry.id   1b7985524ae0b18216abc89882ad400e
#
_cell.length_a   1.000
_cell.length_b   1.000
_cell.length_c   1.000
_cell.angle_alpha   90.00
_cell.angle_beta   90.00
_cell.angle_gamma   90.00
#
_symmetry.space_group_name_H-M   'P 1'
#
loop_
_entity.id
_entity.type
_entity.pdbx_description
1 polymer ?
#
loop_
_entity_poly.entity_id
_entity_poly.type
_entity_poly.pdbx_seq_one_letter_code
_entity_poly.pdbx_strand_id
1 'polypeptide(L)'
;MPRSLQAQLGSDAQASRAWYDPAARRLLLRLTPTAQKTRVVNELVRALVDQNFNLRRIAGMRVQDRDRALAAKSIVDGTAALASGVSARPLQGAPLDRFLQLESGLDAGKALARELRYLGGSRALASALRLFPQTTEQLLHIDKFLERERALPVRLPARIGDWKLSASETFGELDVRSLLRAFGVPNAVATAEGWGGGRVGLYVSPTGQTTAVLALQWDTIDDAVEWRDAVTRYVGAAFPGATARDCPPLDRCWSSTWDVASGVLGSSSVFASGPASDTIAAALFAQK
;
A
#
# COMPACT_ATOMS: atom_id res chain seq x y z
N MET A 1 -4.55 -12.00 -16.73
CA MET A 1 -3.74 -10.85 -16.30
C MET A 1 -4.03 -9.68 -17.21
N PRO A 2 -4.30 -8.47 -16.69
CA PRO A 2 -4.48 -7.28 -17.52
C PRO A 2 -3.19 -6.97 -18.29
N ARG A 3 -3.32 -6.70 -19.57
CA ARG A 3 -2.18 -6.35 -20.48
C ARG A 3 -1.33 -5.18 -19.97
N SER A 4 -1.89 -4.30 -19.13
CA SER A 4 -1.18 -3.17 -18.52
C SER A 4 -0.09 -3.59 -17.50
N LEU A 5 -0.30 -4.67 -16.76
CA LEU A 5 0.70 -5.20 -15.80
C LEU A 5 1.87 -5.89 -16.53
N GLN A 6 1.58 -6.58 -17.65
CA GLN A 6 2.63 -7.13 -18.50
C GLN A 6 3.46 -6.05 -19.19
N ALA A 7 2.83 -4.92 -19.56
CA ALA A 7 3.54 -3.77 -20.14
C ALA A 7 4.43 -3.06 -19.11
N GLN A 8 3.99 -2.90 -17.86
CA GLN A 8 4.81 -2.33 -16.79
C GLN A 8 5.99 -3.24 -16.40
N LEU A 9 5.76 -4.54 -16.27
CA LEU A 9 6.84 -5.52 -16.05
C LEU A 9 7.81 -5.55 -17.24
N GLY A 10 7.31 -5.37 -18.47
CA GLY A 10 8.12 -5.26 -19.68
C GLY A 10 8.96 -3.98 -19.73
N SER A 11 8.43 -2.83 -19.32
CA SER A 11 9.14 -1.56 -19.30
C SER A 11 10.25 -1.51 -18.24
N ASP A 12 9.99 -2.06 -17.05
CA ASP A 12 10.99 -2.14 -15.98
C ASP A 12 12.11 -3.12 -16.32
N ALA A 13 11.80 -4.26 -16.91
CA ALA A 13 12.78 -5.21 -17.41
C ALA A 13 13.60 -4.65 -18.58
N GLN A 14 12.99 -3.85 -19.46
CA GLN A 14 13.71 -3.18 -20.57
C GLN A 14 14.59 -2.02 -20.09
N ALA A 15 14.18 -1.32 -19.03
CA ALA A 15 14.96 -0.25 -18.41
C ALA A 15 16.05 -0.79 -17.45
N SER A 16 15.87 -1.98 -16.90
CA SER A 16 16.81 -2.61 -15.97
C SER A 16 17.92 -3.33 -16.72
N ARG A 17 19.16 -3.06 -16.30
CA ARG A 17 20.37 -3.72 -16.84
C ARG A 17 20.63 -5.10 -16.19
N ALA A 18 19.92 -5.40 -15.11
CA ALA A 18 19.88 -6.68 -14.43
C ALA A 18 18.48 -6.88 -13.86
N TRP A 19 17.95 -8.08 -13.97
CA TRP A 19 16.65 -8.45 -13.42
C TRP A 19 16.58 -9.95 -13.12
N TYR A 20 16.12 -10.30 -11.92
CA TYR A 20 15.87 -11.67 -11.52
C TYR A 20 14.39 -12.02 -11.65
N ASP A 21 14.07 -13.09 -12.39
CA ASP A 21 12.75 -13.67 -12.52
C ASP A 21 12.57 -14.87 -11.59
N PRO A 22 11.84 -14.73 -10.47
CA PRO A 22 11.58 -15.85 -9.56
C PRO A 22 10.74 -16.96 -10.21
N ALA A 23 9.85 -16.63 -11.15
CA ALA A 23 9.00 -17.62 -11.81
C ALA A 23 9.81 -18.54 -12.72
N ALA A 24 10.73 -17.99 -13.49
CA ALA A 24 11.62 -18.73 -14.36
C ALA A 24 12.93 -19.17 -13.67
N ARG A 25 13.23 -18.64 -12.46
CA ARG A 25 14.52 -18.77 -11.74
C ARG A 25 15.70 -18.36 -12.61
N ARG A 26 15.56 -17.25 -13.33
CA ARG A 26 16.58 -16.75 -14.25
C ARG A 26 17.01 -15.35 -13.88
N LEU A 27 18.32 -15.14 -13.91
CA LEU A 27 18.93 -13.82 -13.86
C LEU A 27 19.19 -13.36 -15.31
N LEU A 28 18.54 -12.27 -15.70
CA LEU A 28 18.72 -11.61 -16.98
C LEU A 28 19.69 -10.44 -16.81
N LEU A 29 20.78 -10.45 -17.57
CA LEU A 29 21.78 -9.39 -17.55
C LEU A 29 21.85 -8.76 -18.94
N ARG A 30 21.70 -7.43 -18.99
CA ARG A 30 22.00 -6.65 -20.19
C ARG A 30 23.45 -6.18 -20.11
N LEU A 31 24.33 -6.81 -20.86
CA LEU A 31 25.73 -6.41 -20.93
C LEU A 31 25.85 -5.05 -21.61
N THR A 32 26.10 -4.02 -20.84
CA THR A 32 26.46 -2.68 -21.31
C THR A 32 27.70 -2.22 -20.58
N PRO A 33 28.57 -1.39 -21.20
CA PRO A 33 29.79 -0.90 -20.55
C PRO A 33 29.57 -0.19 -19.21
N THR A 34 28.34 0.28 -18.99
CA THR A 34 27.93 1.02 -17.80
C THR A 34 27.00 0.22 -16.88
N ALA A 35 27.01 -1.14 -16.94
CA ALA A 35 26.23 -1.95 -15.99
C ALA A 35 26.64 -1.62 -14.55
N GLN A 36 25.71 -1.08 -13.76
CA GLN A 36 25.99 -0.71 -12.38
C GLN A 36 26.15 -1.99 -11.56
N LYS A 37 27.35 -2.21 -11.03
CA LYS A 37 27.69 -3.36 -10.17
C LYS A 37 26.67 -3.56 -9.05
N THR A 38 26.22 -2.48 -8.40
CA THR A 38 25.21 -2.52 -7.34
C THR A 38 23.89 -3.16 -7.77
N ARG A 39 23.42 -2.93 -8.99
CA ARG A 39 22.18 -3.53 -9.51
C ARG A 39 22.35 -5.03 -9.77
N VAL A 40 23.47 -5.43 -10.33
CA VAL A 40 23.76 -6.85 -10.52
C VAL A 40 23.83 -7.58 -9.18
N VAL A 41 24.50 -7.00 -8.19
CA VAL A 41 24.55 -7.55 -6.81
C VAL A 41 23.14 -7.62 -6.19
N ASN A 42 22.31 -6.59 -6.37
CA ASN A 42 20.93 -6.60 -5.88
C ASN A 42 20.14 -7.81 -6.41
N GLU A 43 20.17 -8.02 -7.71
CA GLU A 43 19.45 -9.13 -8.34
C GLU A 43 20.05 -10.51 -8.02
N LEU A 44 21.37 -10.59 -7.83
CA LEU A 44 22.02 -11.83 -7.31
C LEU A 44 21.54 -12.15 -5.89
N VAL A 45 21.43 -11.15 -5.02
CA VAL A 45 20.90 -11.37 -3.66
C VAL A 45 19.45 -11.83 -3.71
N ARG A 46 18.61 -11.26 -4.58
CA ARG A 46 17.23 -11.75 -4.79
C ARG A 46 17.20 -13.21 -5.26
N ALA A 47 18.09 -13.59 -6.17
CA ALA A 47 18.23 -14.99 -6.60
C ALA A 47 18.63 -15.92 -5.45
N LEU A 48 19.58 -15.50 -4.60
CA LEU A 48 19.98 -16.26 -3.40
C LEU A 48 18.84 -16.38 -2.39
N VAL A 49 18.07 -15.31 -2.19
CA VAL A 49 16.87 -15.35 -1.33
C VAL A 49 15.83 -16.32 -1.89
N ASP A 50 15.59 -16.32 -3.21
CA ASP A 50 14.65 -17.26 -3.84
C ASP A 50 15.08 -18.72 -3.69
N GLN A 51 16.37 -19.02 -3.84
CA GLN A 51 16.91 -20.37 -3.67
C GLN A 51 16.64 -20.94 -2.27
N ASN A 52 16.66 -20.07 -1.23
CA ASN A 52 16.50 -20.48 0.16
C ASN A 52 15.07 -20.36 0.69
N PHE A 53 14.25 -19.44 0.14
CA PHE A 53 12.97 -19.07 0.72
C PHE A 53 11.78 -19.15 -0.25
N ASN A 54 11.99 -19.54 -1.51
CA ASN A 54 10.95 -19.73 -2.53
C ASN A 54 10.02 -18.50 -2.71
N LEU A 55 10.49 -17.51 -3.45
CA LEU A 55 9.76 -16.24 -3.67
C LEU A 55 8.47 -16.40 -4.50
N ARG A 56 8.28 -17.53 -5.20
CA ARG A 56 7.04 -17.80 -5.96
C ARG A 56 5.79 -17.75 -5.08
N ARG A 57 5.91 -18.05 -3.78
CA ARG A 57 4.79 -17.97 -2.83
C ARG A 57 4.22 -16.56 -2.67
N ILE A 58 5.00 -15.49 -2.96
CA ILE A 58 4.51 -14.10 -2.91
C ILE A 58 3.44 -13.86 -3.96
N ALA A 59 3.56 -14.45 -5.14
CA ALA A 59 2.54 -14.34 -6.18
C ALA A 59 1.18 -14.90 -5.74
N GLY A 60 1.17 -16.01 -4.99
CA GLY A 60 -0.05 -16.57 -4.41
C GLY A 60 -0.66 -15.69 -3.32
N MET A 61 0.17 -15.01 -2.52
CA MET A 61 -0.31 -14.06 -1.51
C MET A 61 -1.06 -12.89 -2.14
N ARG A 62 -0.57 -12.35 -3.25
CA ARG A 62 -1.17 -11.20 -3.94
C ARG A 62 -2.62 -11.43 -4.39
N VAL A 63 -2.97 -12.67 -4.72
CA VAL A 63 -4.35 -13.03 -5.11
C VAL A 63 -5.30 -12.99 -3.91
N GLN A 64 -4.79 -13.25 -2.71
CA GLN A 64 -5.57 -13.35 -1.49
C GLN A 64 -5.55 -12.04 -0.68
N ASP A 65 -4.40 -11.40 -0.61
CA ASP A 65 -4.13 -10.23 0.21
C ASP A 65 -2.98 -9.42 -0.38
N ARG A 66 -3.32 -8.24 -0.92
CA ARG A 66 -2.36 -7.34 -1.57
C ARG A 66 -1.36 -6.77 -0.56
N ASP A 67 -1.81 -6.36 0.63
CA ASP A 67 -0.95 -5.77 1.67
C ASP A 67 0.10 -6.77 2.15
N ARG A 68 -0.31 -8.00 2.40
CA ARG A 68 0.60 -9.09 2.76
C ARG A 68 1.65 -9.36 1.68
N ALA A 69 1.23 -9.37 0.41
CA ALA A 69 2.16 -9.57 -0.71
C ALA A 69 3.16 -8.42 -0.83
N LEU A 70 2.69 -7.18 -0.58
CA LEU A 70 3.53 -5.99 -0.59
C LEU A 70 4.55 -6.05 0.54
N ALA A 71 4.15 -6.37 1.76
CA ALA A 71 5.05 -6.54 2.90
C ALA A 71 6.13 -7.61 2.65
N ALA A 72 5.71 -8.77 2.13
CA ALA A 72 6.62 -9.87 1.78
C ALA A 72 7.61 -9.46 0.67
N LYS A 73 7.15 -8.77 -0.36
CA LYS A 73 8.01 -8.26 -1.43
C LYS A 73 9.00 -7.23 -0.89
N SER A 74 8.54 -6.32 -0.06
CA SER A 74 9.34 -5.22 0.46
C SER A 74 10.49 -5.69 1.34
N ILE A 75 10.31 -6.70 2.21
CA ILE A 75 11.40 -7.26 3.02
C ILE A 75 12.45 -7.96 2.15
N VAL A 76 12.04 -8.61 1.05
CA VAL A 76 12.97 -9.24 0.09
C VAL A 76 13.77 -8.17 -0.65
N ASP A 77 13.10 -7.18 -1.21
CA ASP A 77 13.74 -6.08 -1.95
C ASP A 77 14.64 -5.26 -1.03
N GLY A 78 14.19 -4.98 0.20
CA GLY A 78 14.97 -4.31 1.22
C GLY A 78 16.22 -5.08 1.66
N THR A 79 16.11 -6.40 1.78
CA THR A 79 17.28 -7.27 2.07
C THR A 79 18.30 -7.17 0.95
N ALA A 80 17.87 -7.25 -0.29
CA ALA A 80 18.75 -7.12 -1.45
C ALA A 80 19.38 -5.72 -1.53
N ALA A 81 18.60 -4.67 -1.28
CA ALA A 81 19.08 -3.29 -1.26
C ALA A 81 20.08 -3.03 -0.12
N LEU A 82 19.85 -3.63 1.06
CA LEU A 82 20.78 -3.53 2.19
C LEU A 82 22.14 -4.15 1.86
N ALA A 83 22.13 -5.30 1.17
CA ALA A 83 23.37 -6.01 0.81
C ALA A 83 24.12 -5.36 -0.37
N SER A 84 23.40 -4.75 -1.31
CA SER A 84 23.98 -4.16 -2.53
C SER A 84 24.30 -2.67 -2.42
N GLY A 85 23.79 -1.99 -1.41
CA GLY A 85 23.89 -0.53 -1.27
C GLY A 85 22.90 0.25 -2.14
N VAL A 86 21.92 -0.41 -2.78
CA VAL A 86 20.85 0.27 -3.53
C VAL A 86 20.00 1.13 -2.58
N SER A 87 19.61 2.31 -3.04
CA SER A 87 18.72 3.22 -2.34
C SER A 87 17.52 3.57 -3.23
N ALA A 88 16.41 3.93 -2.61
CA ALA A 88 15.27 4.48 -3.32
C ALA A 88 15.67 5.75 -4.08
N ARG A 89 14.97 6.01 -5.17
CA ARG A 89 15.16 7.25 -5.92
C ARG A 89 14.43 8.40 -5.21
N PRO A 90 14.90 9.64 -5.36
CA PRO A 90 14.12 10.80 -4.94
C PRO A 90 12.72 10.78 -5.56
N LEU A 91 11.72 11.19 -4.78
CA LEU A 91 10.34 11.26 -5.26
C LEU A 91 10.22 12.29 -6.38
N GLN A 92 9.66 11.86 -7.49
CA GLN A 92 9.51 12.67 -8.71
C GLN A 92 8.15 12.44 -9.36
N GLY A 93 7.71 13.40 -10.17
CA GLY A 93 6.51 13.31 -10.95
C GLY A 93 5.24 13.78 -10.24
N ALA A 94 4.10 13.48 -10.85
CA ALA A 94 2.77 13.77 -10.33
C ALA A 94 2.48 12.97 -9.04
N PRO A 95 1.44 13.33 -8.27
CA PRO A 95 1.09 12.62 -7.05
C PRO A 95 0.95 11.10 -7.22
N LEU A 96 0.35 10.64 -8.31
CA LEU A 96 0.24 9.19 -8.59
C LEU A 96 1.61 8.53 -8.78
N ASP A 97 2.53 9.17 -9.48
CA ASP A 97 3.89 8.64 -9.68
C ASP A 97 4.63 8.55 -8.33
N ARG A 98 4.47 9.57 -7.49
CA ARG A 98 5.04 9.59 -6.13
C ARG A 98 4.43 8.50 -5.24
N PHE A 99 3.11 8.31 -5.31
CA PHE A 99 2.42 7.23 -4.60
C PHE A 99 3.01 5.86 -4.97
N LEU A 100 3.12 5.55 -6.27
CA LEU A 100 3.66 4.27 -6.76
C LEU A 100 5.13 4.07 -6.35
N GLN A 101 5.93 5.14 -6.29
CA GLN A 101 7.31 5.07 -5.81
C GLN A 101 7.37 4.76 -4.31
N LEU A 102 6.55 5.41 -3.50
CA LEU A 102 6.48 5.21 -2.04
C LEU A 102 5.92 3.82 -1.69
N GLU A 103 4.87 3.40 -2.39
CA GLU A 103 4.24 2.09 -2.24
C GLU A 103 5.19 0.92 -2.58
N SER A 104 6.31 1.18 -3.25
CA SER A 104 7.30 0.12 -3.50
C SER A 104 7.82 -0.55 -2.22
N GLY A 105 7.75 0.13 -1.08
CA GLY A 105 8.15 -0.38 0.24
C GLY A 105 9.65 -0.64 0.40
N LEU A 106 10.48 -0.21 -0.56
CA LEU A 106 11.93 -0.51 -0.57
C LEU A 106 12.62 -0.01 0.70
N ASP A 107 12.37 1.25 1.09
CA ASP A 107 13.02 1.84 2.27
C ASP A 107 12.51 1.20 3.56
N ALA A 108 11.22 0.90 3.66
CA ALA A 108 10.64 0.20 4.80
C ALA A 108 11.23 -1.22 4.95
N GLY A 109 11.30 -1.98 3.86
CA GLY A 109 11.91 -3.30 3.86
C GLY A 109 13.41 -3.28 4.22
N LYS A 110 14.13 -2.24 3.75
CA LYS A 110 15.55 -2.04 4.09
C LYS A 110 15.74 -1.67 5.56
N ALA A 111 14.84 -0.88 6.13
CA ALA A 111 14.84 -0.52 7.54
C ALA A 111 14.61 -1.76 8.41
N LEU A 112 13.54 -2.52 8.16
CA LEU A 112 13.24 -3.75 8.90
C LEU A 112 14.38 -4.77 8.78
N ALA A 113 14.94 -4.99 7.58
CA ALA A 113 16.05 -5.91 7.39
C ALA A 113 17.30 -5.51 8.18
N ARG A 114 17.59 -4.21 8.28
CA ARG A 114 18.70 -3.67 9.08
C ARG A 114 18.47 -3.90 10.56
N GLU A 115 17.28 -3.62 11.03
CA GLU A 115 16.89 -3.73 12.43
C GLU A 115 16.90 -5.20 12.90
N LEU A 116 16.35 -6.10 12.12
CA LEU A 116 16.42 -7.55 12.38
C LEU A 116 17.87 -8.05 12.44
N ARG A 117 18.74 -7.53 11.55
CA ARG A 117 20.16 -7.88 11.62
C ARG A 117 20.85 -7.35 12.86
N TYR A 118 20.48 -6.19 13.33
CA TYR A 118 21.00 -5.61 14.57
C TYR A 118 20.57 -6.42 15.79
N LEU A 119 19.28 -6.82 15.88
CA LEU A 119 18.73 -7.53 17.03
C LEU A 119 19.16 -9.01 17.11
N GLY A 120 19.23 -9.71 15.99
CA GLY A 120 19.47 -11.18 16.01
C GLY A 120 20.28 -11.71 14.82
N GLY A 121 21.02 -10.83 14.15
CA GLY A 121 21.93 -11.18 13.06
C GLY A 121 21.21 -11.79 11.86
N SER A 122 21.95 -12.66 11.13
CA SER A 122 21.41 -13.33 9.94
C SER A 122 20.28 -14.31 10.27
N ARG A 123 20.19 -14.83 11.50
CA ARG A 123 19.11 -15.74 11.91
C ARG A 123 17.77 -15.02 11.97
N ALA A 124 17.71 -13.83 12.56
CA ALA A 124 16.47 -13.05 12.65
C ALA A 124 15.97 -12.67 11.24
N LEU A 125 16.87 -12.21 10.36
CA LEU A 125 16.53 -11.90 8.98
C LEU A 125 16.05 -13.14 8.20
N ALA A 126 16.73 -14.29 8.35
CA ALA A 126 16.30 -15.54 7.74
C ALA A 126 14.93 -15.99 8.23
N SER A 127 14.61 -15.78 9.52
CA SER A 127 13.28 -16.04 10.07
C SER A 127 12.22 -15.16 9.42
N ALA A 128 12.49 -13.87 9.24
CA ALA A 128 11.57 -12.95 8.56
C ALA A 128 11.35 -13.32 7.08
N LEU A 129 12.38 -13.83 6.39
CA LEU A 129 12.24 -14.33 5.02
C LEU A 129 11.51 -15.67 4.91
N ARG A 130 11.48 -16.47 5.97
CA ARG A 130 10.64 -17.69 6.06
C ARG A 130 9.19 -17.36 6.38
N LEU A 131 8.99 -16.50 7.36
CA LEU A 131 7.70 -16.12 7.91
C LEU A 131 7.42 -14.65 7.61
N PHE A 132 7.33 -14.28 6.35
CA PHE A 132 7.16 -12.89 5.91
C PHE A 132 6.26 -12.07 6.81
N PRO A 133 6.48 -10.76 6.94
CA PRO A 133 5.50 -9.84 7.52
C PRO A 133 4.12 -10.09 6.91
N GLN A 134 3.08 -10.08 7.72
CA GLN A 134 1.72 -10.37 7.28
C GLN A 134 0.97 -9.09 6.84
N THR A 135 1.47 -7.93 7.25
CA THR A 135 0.95 -6.60 6.90
C THR A 135 2.11 -5.66 6.63
N THR A 136 1.84 -4.58 5.93
CA THR A 136 2.83 -3.49 5.79
C THR A 136 3.04 -2.75 7.11
N GLU A 137 2.12 -2.81 8.05
CA GLU A 137 2.31 -2.38 9.42
C GLU A 137 3.45 -3.15 10.11
N GLN A 138 3.43 -4.49 10.06
CA GLN A 138 4.56 -5.30 10.54
C GLN A 138 5.87 -5.02 9.80
N LEU A 139 5.81 -4.54 8.57
CA LEU A 139 6.99 -4.10 7.83
C LEU A 139 7.56 -2.79 8.36
N LEU A 140 6.69 -1.89 8.82
CA LEU A 140 7.03 -0.54 9.30
C LEU A 140 7.41 -0.52 10.79
N HIS A 141 6.84 -1.45 11.58
CA HIS A 141 6.99 -1.54 13.04
C HIS A 141 7.52 -2.91 13.45
N ILE A 142 8.76 -2.94 13.95
CA ILE A 142 9.43 -4.20 14.29
C ILE A 142 8.80 -4.90 15.49
N ASP A 143 8.27 -4.17 16.46
CA ASP A 143 7.53 -4.68 17.61
C ASP A 143 6.28 -5.45 17.15
N LYS A 144 5.44 -4.84 16.29
CA LYS A 144 4.28 -5.49 15.69
C LYS A 144 4.66 -6.72 14.84
N PHE A 145 5.83 -6.69 14.18
CA PHE A 145 6.36 -7.88 13.50
C PHE A 145 6.74 -8.99 14.47
N LEU A 146 7.42 -8.68 15.56
CA LEU A 146 7.86 -9.66 16.55
C LEU A 146 6.69 -10.27 17.32
N GLU A 147 5.67 -9.48 17.64
CA GLU A 147 4.44 -9.90 18.31
C GLU A 147 3.47 -10.62 17.39
N ARG A 148 3.69 -10.56 16.06
CA ARG A 148 2.79 -11.12 15.05
C ARG A 148 1.39 -10.52 15.11
N GLU A 149 1.30 -9.24 15.38
CA GLU A 149 0.04 -8.51 15.41
C GLU A 149 -0.74 -8.71 14.11
N ARG A 150 -2.05 -8.92 14.22
CA ARG A 150 -2.91 -9.15 13.06
C ARG A 150 -3.74 -7.92 12.76
N ALA A 151 -3.87 -7.61 11.47
CA ALA A 151 -4.80 -6.57 11.05
C ALA A 151 -6.24 -6.86 11.51
N LEU A 152 -6.92 -5.80 11.91
CA LEU A 152 -8.35 -5.83 12.22
C LEU A 152 -9.15 -6.08 10.93
N PRO A 153 -10.18 -6.93 10.95
CA PRO A 153 -10.92 -7.26 9.75
C PRO A 153 -11.81 -6.10 9.30
N VAL A 154 -11.59 -5.62 8.08
CA VAL A 154 -12.47 -4.64 7.43
C VAL A 154 -13.19 -5.32 6.28
N ARG A 155 -14.52 -5.16 6.21
CA ARG A 155 -15.36 -5.73 5.17
C ARG A 155 -16.13 -4.65 4.43
N LEU A 156 -16.25 -4.83 3.12
CA LEU A 156 -17.13 -4.04 2.27
C LEU A 156 -18.29 -4.93 1.82
N PRO A 157 -19.55 -4.48 1.94
CA PRO A 157 -20.70 -5.27 1.51
C PRO A 157 -20.70 -5.46 -0.01
N ALA A 158 -21.22 -6.60 -0.47
CA ALA A 158 -21.28 -6.90 -1.90
C ALA A 158 -22.19 -5.91 -2.68
N ARG A 159 -23.13 -5.24 -1.98
CA ARG A 159 -24.04 -4.25 -2.53
C ARG A 159 -24.33 -3.14 -1.52
N ILE A 160 -24.55 -1.94 -2.05
CA ILE A 160 -25.10 -0.78 -1.33
C ILE A 160 -26.17 -0.19 -2.23
N GLY A 161 -27.47 -0.41 -1.88
CA GLY A 161 -28.57 -0.12 -2.80
C GLY A 161 -28.37 -0.83 -4.14
N ASP A 162 -28.39 -0.09 -5.23
CA ASP A 162 -28.17 -0.61 -6.58
C ASP A 162 -26.70 -0.74 -6.97
N TRP A 163 -25.78 -0.20 -6.16
CA TRP A 163 -24.36 -0.25 -6.42
C TRP A 163 -23.77 -1.60 -6.04
N LYS A 164 -22.93 -2.16 -6.91
CA LYS A 164 -22.32 -3.49 -6.78
C LYS A 164 -20.81 -3.35 -6.57
N LEU A 165 -20.27 -4.04 -5.57
CA LEU A 165 -18.83 -4.13 -5.38
C LEU A 165 -18.22 -4.93 -6.55
N SER A 166 -17.43 -4.26 -7.37
CA SER A 166 -16.78 -4.83 -8.56
C SER A 166 -15.37 -5.34 -8.26
N ALA A 167 -14.65 -4.65 -7.40
CA ALA A 167 -13.30 -5.01 -6.98
C ALA A 167 -13.07 -4.57 -5.54
N SER A 168 -12.26 -5.32 -4.80
CA SER A 168 -11.85 -4.96 -3.45
C SER A 168 -10.52 -5.57 -3.11
N GLU A 169 -9.64 -4.77 -2.46
CA GLU A 169 -8.32 -5.21 -2.00
C GLU A 169 -8.04 -4.66 -0.59
N THR A 170 -7.09 -5.29 0.12
CA THR A 170 -6.56 -4.75 1.36
C THR A 170 -5.79 -3.45 1.07
N PHE A 171 -5.89 -2.50 1.99
CA PHE A 171 -5.21 -1.21 1.94
C PHE A 171 -4.46 -1.04 3.26
N GLY A 172 -3.15 -1.25 3.21
CA GLY A 172 -2.30 -1.33 4.38
C GLY A 172 -1.81 0.03 4.88
N GLU A 173 -1.08 0.02 5.99
CA GLU A 173 -0.48 1.23 6.56
C GLU A 173 0.46 1.93 5.56
N LEU A 174 1.27 1.15 4.83
CA LEU A 174 2.16 1.73 3.82
C LEU A 174 1.39 2.44 2.71
N ASP A 175 0.21 1.95 2.34
CA ASP A 175 -0.66 2.59 1.35
C ASP A 175 -1.20 3.93 1.88
N VAL A 176 -1.69 3.96 3.13
CA VAL A 176 -2.17 5.19 3.80
C VAL A 176 -1.06 6.22 3.86
N ARG A 177 0.09 5.83 4.38
CA ARG A 177 1.29 6.67 4.48
C ARG A 177 1.74 7.19 3.12
N SER A 178 1.75 6.33 2.10
CA SER A 178 2.16 6.68 0.74
C SER A 178 1.17 7.64 0.08
N LEU A 179 -0.13 7.43 0.27
CA LEU A 179 -1.19 8.32 -0.23
C LEU A 179 -1.02 9.73 0.34
N LEU A 180 -0.95 9.86 1.66
CA LEU A 180 -0.82 11.15 2.31
C LEU A 180 0.48 11.87 1.91
N ARG A 181 1.61 11.16 1.87
CA ARG A 181 2.91 11.73 1.45
C ARG A 181 2.93 12.15 -0.02
N ALA A 182 2.32 11.39 -0.89
CA ALA A 182 2.26 11.70 -2.33
C ALA A 182 1.58 13.04 -2.61
N PHE A 183 0.58 13.39 -1.80
CA PHE A 183 -0.16 14.64 -1.88
C PHE A 183 0.37 15.74 -0.95
N GLY A 184 1.48 15.50 -0.25
CA GLY A 184 2.14 16.50 0.60
C GLY A 184 1.38 16.80 1.90
N VAL A 185 0.56 15.85 2.38
CA VAL A 185 -0.13 16.01 3.66
C VAL A 185 0.88 15.97 4.81
N PRO A 186 0.90 16.98 5.69
CA PRO A 186 1.78 16.98 6.87
C PRO A 186 1.50 15.79 7.79
N ASN A 187 2.51 15.37 8.54
CA ASN A 187 2.43 14.29 9.54
C ASN A 187 1.93 12.95 8.99
N ALA A 188 2.02 12.72 7.67
CA ALA A 188 1.55 11.51 7.01
C ALA A 188 2.06 10.19 7.64
N VAL A 189 3.25 10.21 8.25
CA VAL A 189 3.81 9.04 8.94
C VAL A 189 3.05 8.80 10.23
N ALA A 190 3.00 9.79 11.13
CA ALA A 190 2.31 9.67 12.40
C ALA A 190 0.82 9.34 12.22
N THR A 191 0.14 10.01 11.28
CA THR A 191 -1.27 9.70 10.97
C THR A 191 -1.48 8.25 10.52
N ALA A 192 -0.51 7.63 9.85
CA ALA A 192 -0.65 6.26 9.38
C ALA A 192 -0.32 5.22 10.46
N GLU A 193 0.48 5.57 11.48
CA GLU A 193 0.94 4.66 12.54
C GLU A 193 -0.19 4.01 13.35
N GLY A 194 -1.33 4.67 13.48
CA GLY A 194 -2.52 4.12 14.14
C GLY A 194 -3.39 3.20 13.26
N TRP A 195 -2.89 2.78 12.09
CA TRP A 195 -3.63 1.88 11.21
C TRP A 195 -3.76 0.48 11.81
N GLY A 196 -4.97 0.01 12.03
CA GLY A 196 -5.24 -1.36 12.47
C GLY A 196 -5.79 -2.25 11.37
N GLY A 197 -6.40 -1.68 10.32
CA GLY A 197 -6.93 -2.45 9.19
C GLY A 197 -7.51 -1.57 8.10
N GLY A 198 -7.53 -2.07 6.86
CA GLY A 198 -8.05 -1.27 5.77
C GLY A 198 -8.45 -2.06 4.53
N ARG A 199 -9.46 -1.54 3.83
CA ARG A 199 -9.92 -2.09 2.56
C ARG A 199 -10.36 -1.00 1.61
N VAL A 200 -9.86 -1.07 0.38
CA VAL A 200 -10.34 -0.26 -0.73
C VAL A 200 -11.29 -1.08 -1.60
N GLY A 201 -12.33 -0.46 -2.12
CA GLY A 201 -13.28 -1.08 -3.02
C GLY A 201 -13.75 -0.14 -4.11
N LEU A 202 -14.21 -0.73 -5.20
CA LEU A 202 -14.81 -0.02 -6.33
C LEU A 202 -16.25 -0.49 -6.49
N TYR A 203 -17.19 0.41 -6.27
CA TYR A 203 -18.61 0.18 -6.51
C TYR A 203 -19.01 0.68 -7.89
N VAL A 204 -19.85 -0.09 -8.57
CA VAL A 204 -20.35 0.21 -9.92
C VAL A 204 -21.88 0.25 -9.89
N SER A 205 -22.46 1.31 -10.44
CA SER A 205 -23.91 1.49 -10.61
C SER A 205 -24.45 0.67 -11.80
N PRO A 206 -25.77 0.49 -11.92
CA PRO A 206 -26.38 -0.13 -13.10
C PRO A 206 -26.08 0.60 -14.42
N THR A 207 -25.77 1.90 -14.35
CA THR A 207 -25.41 2.73 -15.51
C THR A 207 -23.90 2.76 -15.79
N GLY A 208 -23.10 1.99 -15.06
CA GLY A 208 -21.65 1.91 -15.25
C GLY A 208 -20.83 3.03 -14.58
N GLN A 209 -21.47 3.89 -13.79
CA GLN A 209 -20.71 4.86 -12.99
C GLN A 209 -19.92 4.15 -11.89
N THR A 210 -18.79 4.72 -11.49
CA THR A 210 -17.90 4.12 -10.51
C THR A 210 -17.63 5.05 -9.34
N THR A 211 -17.61 4.49 -8.12
CA THR A 211 -17.25 5.18 -6.89
C THR A 211 -16.22 4.34 -6.13
N ALA A 212 -15.09 4.94 -5.84
CA ALA A 212 -14.07 4.35 -5.00
C ALA A 212 -14.39 4.59 -3.53
N VAL A 213 -14.15 3.56 -2.72
CA VAL A 213 -14.37 3.61 -1.26
C VAL A 213 -13.12 3.11 -0.56
N LEU A 214 -12.71 3.79 0.49
CA LEU A 214 -11.70 3.36 1.43
C LEU A 214 -12.34 3.28 2.82
N ALA A 215 -12.36 2.09 3.40
CA ALA A 215 -12.79 1.87 4.78
C ALA A 215 -11.57 1.48 5.60
N LEU A 216 -11.34 2.16 6.73
CA LEU A 216 -10.23 1.92 7.63
C LEU A 216 -10.74 1.63 9.04
N GLN A 217 -9.99 0.82 9.75
CA GLN A 217 -10.08 0.61 11.19
C GLN A 217 -8.78 1.08 11.81
N TRP A 218 -8.87 1.88 12.83
CA TRP A 218 -7.75 2.47 13.57
C TRP A 218 -7.58 1.78 14.90
N ASP A 219 -6.38 1.82 15.45
CA ASP A 219 -6.08 1.24 16.76
C ASP A 219 -6.83 1.98 17.86
N THR A 220 -6.92 3.30 17.76
CA THR A 220 -7.62 4.17 18.72
C THR A 220 -8.60 5.14 18.05
N ILE A 221 -9.44 5.77 18.86
CA ILE A 221 -10.32 6.85 18.42
C ILE A 221 -9.52 8.09 18.03
N ASP A 222 -8.43 8.36 18.73
CA ASP A 222 -7.57 9.52 18.48
C ASP A 222 -6.89 9.40 17.11
N ASP A 223 -6.43 8.21 16.72
CA ASP A 223 -5.89 7.95 15.39
C ASP A 223 -6.93 8.20 14.28
N ALA A 224 -8.18 7.79 14.52
CA ALA A 224 -9.26 8.07 13.59
C ALA A 224 -9.55 9.57 13.45
N VAL A 225 -9.41 10.35 14.51
CA VAL A 225 -9.52 11.81 14.50
C VAL A 225 -8.36 12.45 13.73
N GLU A 226 -7.13 11.96 13.92
CA GLU A 226 -5.97 12.44 13.13
C GLU A 226 -6.16 12.17 11.64
N TRP A 227 -6.69 11.00 11.29
CA TRP A 227 -7.05 10.69 9.90
C TRP A 227 -8.08 11.68 9.35
N ARG A 228 -9.13 12.02 10.08
CA ARG A 228 -10.16 13.00 9.66
C ARG A 228 -9.53 14.32 9.27
N ASP A 229 -8.57 14.80 10.07
CA ASP A 229 -7.88 16.06 9.80
C ASP A 229 -6.94 15.94 8.59
N ALA A 230 -6.27 14.80 8.44
CA ALA A 230 -5.42 14.52 7.29
C ALA A 230 -6.23 14.41 5.99
N VAL A 231 -7.41 13.76 6.00
CA VAL A 231 -8.30 13.66 4.84
C VAL A 231 -8.75 15.04 4.35
N THR A 232 -9.05 15.96 5.25
CA THR A 232 -9.42 17.33 4.86
C THR A 232 -8.30 18.00 4.05
N ARG A 233 -7.05 17.83 4.46
CA ARG A 233 -5.88 18.34 3.74
C ARG A 233 -5.63 17.60 2.43
N TYR A 234 -5.81 16.27 2.46
CA TYR A 234 -5.69 15.43 1.27
C TYR A 234 -6.70 15.86 0.19
N VAL A 235 -7.96 16.07 0.56
CA VAL A 235 -9.01 16.53 -0.38
C VAL A 235 -8.63 17.89 -0.98
N GLY A 236 -8.16 18.83 -0.17
CA GLY A 236 -7.71 20.14 -0.69
C GLY A 236 -6.56 20.02 -1.71
N ALA A 237 -5.67 19.05 -1.55
CA ALA A 237 -4.56 18.82 -2.48
C ALA A 237 -4.96 17.99 -3.70
N ALA A 238 -5.81 16.96 -3.52
CA ALA A 238 -6.18 16.00 -4.55
C ALA A 238 -7.32 16.46 -5.45
N PHE A 239 -8.20 17.32 -4.93
CA PHE A 239 -9.41 17.81 -5.60
C PHE A 239 -9.46 19.36 -5.57
N PRO A 240 -8.59 20.04 -6.33
CA PRO A 240 -8.54 21.50 -6.34
C PRO A 240 -9.90 22.12 -6.68
N GLY A 241 -10.32 23.10 -5.89
CA GLY A 241 -11.62 23.74 -6.06
C GLY A 241 -12.81 23.00 -5.47
N ALA A 242 -12.61 21.89 -4.78
CA ALA A 242 -13.68 21.20 -4.07
C ALA A 242 -14.26 22.07 -2.96
N THR A 243 -15.58 22.21 -2.94
CA THR A 243 -16.32 23.02 -1.95
C THR A 243 -16.88 22.10 -0.88
N ALA A 244 -16.46 22.35 0.38
CA ALA A 244 -16.94 21.58 1.52
C ALA A 244 -18.40 21.90 1.85
N ARG A 245 -19.17 20.87 2.25
CA ARG A 245 -20.54 20.96 2.73
C ARG A 245 -20.80 19.98 3.87
N ASP A 246 -21.71 20.30 4.73
CA ASP A 246 -22.19 19.38 5.76
C ASP A 246 -23.04 18.27 5.12
N CYS A 247 -22.89 17.04 5.58
CA CYS A 247 -23.63 15.87 5.08
C CYS A 247 -23.83 14.80 6.18
N PRO A 248 -24.56 15.11 7.26
CA PRO A 248 -24.80 14.11 8.31
C PRO A 248 -25.37 12.80 7.73
N PRO A 249 -24.98 11.63 8.28
CA PRO A 249 -24.19 11.40 9.49
C PRO A 249 -22.65 11.43 9.30
N LEU A 250 -22.15 11.80 8.12
CA LEU A 250 -20.71 11.92 7.83
C LEU A 250 -20.16 13.24 8.38
N ASP A 251 -18.84 13.28 8.61
CA ASP A 251 -18.17 14.50 9.09
C ASP A 251 -18.18 15.61 8.04
N ARG A 252 -17.93 15.25 6.78
CA ARG A 252 -17.85 16.21 5.68
C ARG A 252 -18.01 15.58 4.30
N CYS A 253 -18.66 16.34 3.42
CA CYS A 253 -18.66 16.08 1.98
C CYS A 253 -18.05 17.26 1.23
N TRP A 254 -17.58 17.00 0.03
CA TRP A 254 -17.08 18.02 -0.89
C TRP A 254 -17.68 17.80 -2.27
N SER A 255 -18.08 18.89 -2.91
CA SER A 255 -18.55 18.89 -4.28
C SER A 255 -17.49 19.48 -5.21
N SER A 256 -17.18 18.76 -6.26
CA SER A 256 -16.26 19.16 -7.32
C SER A 256 -16.65 18.43 -8.61
N THR A 257 -15.72 18.30 -9.58
CA THR A 257 -15.90 17.39 -10.72
C THR A 257 -16.09 15.93 -10.25
N TRP A 258 -15.53 15.58 -9.10
CA TRP A 258 -15.70 14.30 -8.40
C TRP A 258 -16.18 14.59 -6.98
N ASP A 259 -17.37 14.13 -6.65
CA ASP A 259 -17.88 14.25 -5.29
C ASP A 259 -17.05 13.39 -4.33
N VAL A 260 -16.85 13.91 -3.14
CA VAL A 260 -16.07 13.24 -2.08
C VAL A 260 -16.86 13.28 -0.78
N ALA A 261 -16.79 12.21 -0.01
CA ALA A 261 -17.37 12.12 1.32
C ALA A 261 -16.45 11.43 2.30
N SER A 262 -16.43 11.87 3.54
CA SER A 262 -15.65 11.24 4.60
C SER A 262 -16.36 11.31 5.94
N GLY A 263 -16.19 10.26 6.75
CA GLY A 263 -16.71 10.21 8.10
C GLY A 263 -15.89 9.31 9.01
N VAL A 264 -15.94 9.62 10.30
CA VAL A 264 -15.31 8.87 11.41
C VAL A 264 -16.36 8.49 12.42
N LEU A 265 -16.36 7.22 12.86
CA LEU A 265 -17.24 6.70 13.92
C LEU A 265 -16.44 5.79 14.85
N GLY A 266 -16.23 6.25 16.08
CA GLY A 266 -15.30 5.57 16.99
C GLY A 266 -13.90 5.46 16.35
N SER A 267 -13.32 4.28 16.33
CA SER A 267 -12.04 4.00 15.70
C SER A 267 -12.17 3.54 14.22
N SER A 268 -13.31 3.79 13.58
CA SER A 268 -13.53 3.45 12.18
C SER A 268 -13.66 4.70 11.33
N SER A 269 -13.18 4.65 10.09
CA SER A 269 -13.40 5.73 9.12
C SER A 269 -13.80 5.19 7.75
N VAL A 270 -14.47 6.05 6.99
CA VAL A 270 -14.81 5.83 5.59
C VAL A 270 -14.44 7.07 4.78
N PHE A 271 -13.93 6.84 3.59
CA PHE A 271 -13.72 7.85 2.56
C PHE A 271 -14.29 7.31 1.25
N ALA A 272 -15.03 8.11 0.52
CA ALA A 272 -15.58 7.75 -0.77
C ALA A 272 -15.35 8.87 -1.77
N SER A 273 -15.10 8.51 -3.03
CA SER A 273 -14.91 9.48 -4.12
C SER A 273 -15.54 8.98 -5.40
N GLY A 274 -16.41 9.81 -5.98
CA GLY A 274 -17.17 9.53 -7.19
C GLY A 274 -18.66 9.83 -7.02
N PRO A 275 -19.49 9.53 -8.02
CA PRO A 275 -20.94 9.69 -7.95
C PRO A 275 -21.56 8.96 -6.76
N ALA A 276 -22.50 9.62 -6.07
CA ALA A 276 -23.15 9.10 -4.86
C ALA A 276 -22.19 8.74 -3.71
N SER A 277 -21.03 9.38 -3.63
CA SER A 277 -20.03 9.12 -2.59
C SER A 277 -20.59 9.30 -1.17
N ASP A 278 -21.43 10.31 -0.94
CA ASP A 278 -22.10 10.54 0.33
C ASP A 278 -23.08 9.43 0.71
N THR A 279 -23.92 9.00 -0.22
CA THR A 279 -24.89 7.92 -0.02
C THR A 279 -24.18 6.58 0.28
N ILE A 280 -23.13 6.28 -0.47
CA ILE A 280 -22.36 5.05 -0.29
C ILE A 280 -21.60 5.07 1.04
N ALA A 281 -20.94 6.18 1.36
CA ALA A 281 -20.21 6.34 2.62
C ALA A 281 -21.16 6.29 3.83
N ALA A 282 -22.31 6.95 3.77
CA ALA A 282 -23.32 6.92 4.83
C ALA A 282 -23.88 5.50 5.07
N ALA A 283 -24.12 4.75 3.99
CA ALA A 283 -24.58 3.37 4.10
C ALA A 283 -23.54 2.44 4.75
N LEU A 284 -22.26 2.65 4.50
CA LEU A 284 -21.15 1.93 5.15
C LEU A 284 -21.02 2.30 6.64
N PHE A 285 -21.32 3.55 6.96
CA PHE A 285 -21.34 4.05 8.34
C PHE A 285 -22.46 3.41 9.17
N ALA A 286 -23.64 3.24 8.59
CA ALA A 286 -24.81 2.66 9.26
C ALA A 286 -24.68 1.16 9.55
N GLN A 287 -23.69 0.47 8.97
CA GLN A 287 -23.46 -0.96 9.17
C GLN A 287 -22.45 -1.28 10.28
N LYS A 288 -21.92 -0.25 10.94
CA LYS A 288 -20.97 -0.33 12.05
C LYS A 288 -21.68 -0.02 13.36
#